data_6dca885449aa37bc6cf876407c76e975
#
_entry.id   6dca885449aa37bc6cf876407c76e975
#
_cell.length_a   1.000
_cell.length_b   1.000
_cell.length_c   1.000
_cell.angle_alpha   90.00
_cell.angle_beta   90.00
_cell.angle_gamma   90.00
#
_symmetry.space_group_name_H-M   'P 1'
#
loop_
_entity.id
_entity.type
_entity.pdbx_description
1 polymer ?
#
loop_
_entity_poly.entity_id
_entity_poly.type
_entity_poly.pdbx_seq_one_letter_code
_entity_poly.pdbx_strand_id
1 'polypeptide(L)'
;MTTREFQQKKPLSILFTYFKPHRGLFILDLVCATVVALIDLAFPLVTRKSMYDLLPNQQYRTFFIVMGVMMAAFIVRALLYYVISYWGHTFGILVEADIRRDLFTHVQELDVSFFDHNRTGQLMSRLTSDLFEITELAHHGPEDLLISTLTIVGALAILFSIEWRLALVVTCILPVFIAVIMSRRSKMTAASRGEKQKTAAINVGIESSLSGIRTARAFANEEEEIDKFNAANEEFKVSKRKFHHEMGVFNATMEFFMTLLSAAVITVGGYLIMRGEMNYIDLITFSLYIATFINPVRKLANFSEIFARGFAGLERFTALMRVEPALKDAPDAKELKHCRGEIDVDHVSFSYEGEENEGVLHDVSVHIRPGEMLAIVGPSGGGKSTLCQLIPRFYEVSEGAIRIDGEDVRSLTQSSLHRAIGIVQQDVFLFADTVRENIRYGRPDATDEEIVEAAKRAEIYDDIMAMPHGFDTYVGERGTMLSGGQKQRVSIARIFLKNPSILILDEATSALDSVTEVKIQHAFDELARGRTTLVIAHRLSTIRSADRILVVENGRIAEQGSHEVLLAQNGEYASLWRTQNGMA
;
A
#
# COMPACT_ATOMS: atom_id res chain seq x y z
N MET A 1 12.23 1.27 13.95
CA MET A 1 12.76 2.67 14.06
C MET A 1 11.63 3.55 14.56
N THR A 2 11.92 4.61 15.36
CA THR A 2 10.91 5.57 15.82
C THR A 2 10.62 6.64 14.75
N THR A 3 9.43 7.26 14.76
CA THR A 3 9.06 8.35 13.83
C THR A 3 10.08 9.49 13.85
N ARG A 4 10.65 9.83 15.03
CA ARG A 4 11.72 10.82 15.15
C ARG A 4 12.99 10.45 14.39
N GLU A 5 13.35 9.17 14.34
CA GLU A 5 14.52 8.71 13.55
C GLU A 5 14.25 8.82 12.05
N PHE A 6 13.01 8.61 11.61
CA PHE A 6 12.61 8.83 10.21
C PHE A 6 12.65 10.31 9.82
N GLN A 7 12.31 11.23 10.73
CA GLN A 7 12.38 12.67 10.47
C GLN A 7 13.81 13.17 10.28
N GLN A 8 14.78 12.61 11.02
CA GLN A 8 16.18 13.09 11.03
C GLN A 8 17.04 12.50 9.91
N LYS A 9 16.72 11.31 9.39
CA LYS A 9 17.56 10.58 8.44
C LYS A 9 17.13 10.84 7.00
N LYS A 10 18.13 10.84 6.08
CA LYS A 10 17.86 10.84 4.63
C LYS A 10 17.32 9.48 4.18
N PRO A 11 16.47 9.42 3.12
CA PRO A 11 15.85 8.17 2.67
C PRO A 11 16.84 7.02 2.47
N LEU A 12 17.96 7.23 1.78
CA LEU A 12 18.98 6.19 1.58
C LEU A 12 19.60 5.68 2.90
N SER A 13 19.80 6.58 3.88
CA SER A 13 20.31 6.16 5.19
C SER A 13 19.32 5.28 5.95
N ILE A 14 18.02 5.51 5.75
CA ILE A 14 16.93 4.67 6.28
C ILE A 14 17.00 3.29 5.65
N LEU A 15 17.12 3.21 4.30
CA LEU A 15 17.25 1.94 3.60
C LEU A 15 18.43 1.10 4.13
N PHE A 16 19.60 1.71 4.28
CA PHE A 16 20.78 1.02 4.85
C PHE A 16 20.58 0.54 6.30
N THR A 17 19.64 1.12 7.04
CA THR A 17 19.32 0.62 8.38
C THR A 17 18.63 -0.76 8.30
N TYR A 18 17.79 -0.99 7.28
CA TYR A 18 17.16 -2.28 7.03
C TYR A 18 18.14 -3.35 6.50
N PHE A 19 19.31 -2.95 5.99
CA PHE A 19 20.36 -3.93 5.60
C PHE A 19 21.07 -4.55 6.80
N LYS A 20 21.14 -3.85 7.93
CA LYS A 20 21.92 -4.29 9.11
C LYS A 20 21.57 -5.68 9.61
N PRO A 21 20.29 -6.08 9.76
CA PRO A 21 19.93 -7.43 10.20
C PRO A 21 20.37 -8.50 9.21
N HIS A 22 20.40 -8.18 7.91
CA HIS A 22 20.64 -9.12 6.81
C HIS A 22 22.01 -8.94 6.16
N ARG A 23 22.96 -8.24 6.82
CA ARG A 23 24.29 -7.88 6.28
C ARG A 23 25.10 -9.08 5.79
N GLY A 24 24.91 -10.26 6.40
CA GLY A 24 25.61 -11.47 6.00
C GLY A 24 25.27 -11.90 4.57
N LEU A 25 23.99 -11.88 4.21
CA LEU A 25 23.52 -12.19 2.85
C LEU A 25 23.98 -11.14 1.85
N PHE A 26 23.89 -9.87 2.20
CA PHE A 26 24.36 -8.76 1.36
C PHE A 26 25.85 -8.86 1.03
N ILE A 27 26.70 -9.14 2.04
CA ILE A 27 28.13 -9.31 1.85
C ILE A 27 28.42 -10.57 1.02
N LEU A 28 27.72 -11.69 1.28
CA LEU A 28 27.84 -12.92 0.49
C LEU A 28 27.55 -12.66 -0.98
N ASP A 29 26.47 -11.95 -1.28
CA ASP A 29 26.07 -11.58 -2.63
C ASP A 29 27.17 -10.77 -3.35
N LEU A 30 27.67 -9.69 -2.74
CA LEU A 30 28.73 -8.86 -3.30
C LEU A 30 30.05 -9.60 -3.47
N VAL A 31 30.40 -10.50 -2.56
CA VAL A 31 31.61 -11.33 -2.69
C VAL A 31 31.48 -12.30 -3.85
N CYS A 32 30.33 -13.01 -3.96
CA CYS A 32 30.07 -13.90 -5.08
C CYS A 32 30.08 -13.15 -6.43
N ALA A 33 29.45 -11.99 -6.49
CA ALA A 33 29.43 -11.11 -7.65
C ALA A 33 30.86 -10.66 -8.06
N THR A 34 31.69 -10.31 -7.08
CA THR A 34 33.10 -9.97 -7.31
C THR A 34 33.88 -11.14 -7.88
N VAL A 35 33.74 -12.35 -7.32
CA VAL A 35 34.42 -13.55 -7.80
C VAL A 35 33.98 -13.90 -9.23
N VAL A 36 32.68 -13.81 -9.54
CA VAL A 36 32.16 -14.01 -10.90
C VAL A 36 32.81 -13.04 -11.88
N ALA A 37 32.86 -11.73 -11.55
CA ALA A 37 33.52 -10.73 -12.39
C ALA A 37 35.02 -11.00 -12.61
N LEU A 38 35.73 -11.44 -11.58
CA LEU A 38 37.14 -11.81 -11.68
C LEU A 38 37.36 -13.03 -12.57
N ILE A 39 36.52 -14.06 -12.53
CA ILE A 39 36.57 -15.21 -13.43
C ILE A 39 36.35 -14.77 -14.88
N ASP A 40 35.37 -13.88 -15.14
CA ASP A 40 35.09 -13.35 -16.48
C ASP A 40 36.27 -12.53 -17.02
N LEU A 41 36.95 -11.75 -16.17
CA LEU A 41 38.16 -11.01 -16.53
C LEU A 41 39.40 -11.92 -16.74
N ALA A 42 39.52 -13.01 -16.00
CA ALA A 42 40.66 -13.91 -16.08
C ALA A 42 40.66 -14.73 -17.37
N PHE A 43 39.50 -15.09 -17.93
CA PHE A 43 39.39 -16.00 -19.07
C PHE A 43 40.16 -15.52 -20.31
N PRO A 44 40.02 -14.28 -20.82
CA PRO A 44 40.77 -13.80 -21.97
C PRO A 44 42.30 -13.76 -21.70
N LEU A 45 42.70 -13.42 -20.45
CA LEU A 45 44.13 -13.40 -20.07
C LEU A 45 44.75 -14.81 -20.08
N VAL A 46 44.05 -15.77 -19.50
CA VAL A 46 44.53 -17.18 -19.48
C VAL A 46 44.58 -17.74 -20.90
N THR A 47 43.59 -17.43 -21.72
CA THR A 47 43.57 -17.79 -23.15
C THR A 47 44.76 -17.18 -23.88
N ARG A 48 45.00 -15.88 -23.68
CA ARG A 48 46.16 -15.18 -24.26
C ARG A 48 47.48 -15.86 -23.89
N LYS A 49 47.71 -16.06 -22.61
CA LYS A 49 48.96 -16.71 -22.11
C LYS A 49 49.12 -18.12 -22.65
N SER A 50 48.03 -18.88 -22.72
CA SER A 50 48.05 -20.24 -23.27
C SER A 50 48.42 -20.26 -24.75
N MET A 51 47.94 -19.31 -25.55
CA MET A 51 48.23 -19.17 -26.98
C MET A 51 49.64 -18.66 -27.22
N TYR A 52 50.20 -17.76 -26.36
CA TYR A 52 51.55 -17.24 -26.50
C TYR A 52 52.64 -18.22 -26.06
N ASP A 53 52.44 -18.91 -24.92
CA ASP A 53 53.51 -19.65 -24.27
C ASP A 53 53.35 -21.16 -24.47
N LEU A 54 52.16 -21.71 -24.25
CA LEU A 54 51.97 -23.14 -24.16
C LEU A 54 51.90 -23.85 -25.53
N LEU A 55 51.17 -23.28 -26.46
CA LEU A 55 50.97 -23.88 -27.79
C LEU A 55 52.24 -23.81 -28.66
N PRO A 56 52.97 -22.68 -28.79
CA PRO A 56 54.18 -22.62 -29.57
C PRO A 56 55.29 -23.51 -29.00
N ASN A 57 55.36 -23.67 -27.67
CA ASN A 57 56.36 -24.52 -27.00
C ASN A 57 55.92 -25.98 -26.91
N GLN A 58 54.86 -26.39 -27.61
CA GLN A 58 54.31 -27.76 -27.64
C GLN A 58 53.96 -28.34 -26.24
N GLN A 59 53.68 -27.47 -25.27
CA GLN A 59 53.31 -27.86 -23.90
C GLN A 59 51.84 -28.26 -23.83
N TYR A 60 51.38 -29.17 -24.67
CA TYR A 60 49.97 -29.56 -24.82
C TYR A 60 49.37 -30.08 -23.51
N ARG A 61 50.15 -30.85 -22.72
CA ARG A 61 49.67 -31.36 -21.43
C ARG A 61 49.29 -30.20 -20.48
N THR A 62 50.14 -29.18 -20.37
CA THR A 62 49.92 -28.00 -19.53
C THR A 62 48.76 -27.19 -20.08
N PHE A 63 48.67 -27.04 -21.41
CA PHE A 63 47.54 -26.36 -22.06
C PHE A 63 46.20 -27.01 -21.68
N PHE A 64 46.05 -28.32 -21.80
CA PHE A 64 44.80 -29.03 -21.44
C PHE A 64 44.52 -28.97 -19.94
N ILE A 65 45.52 -28.99 -19.07
CA ILE A 65 45.34 -28.78 -17.63
C ILE A 65 44.79 -27.38 -17.35
N VAL A 66 45.39 -26.34 -17.94
CA VAL A 66 44.92 -24.94 -17.77
C VAL A 66 43.50 -24.76 -18.28
N MET A 67 43.17 -25.32 -19.45
CA MET A 67 41.80 -25.30 -19.97
C MET A 67 40.83 -26.07 -19.08
N GLY A 68 41.25 -27.21 -18.50
CA GLY A 68 40.46 -27.96 -17.52
C GLY A 68 40.20 -27.16 -16.24
N VAL A 69 41.21 -26.44 -15.74
CA VAL A 69 41.04 -25.52 -14.59
C VAL A 69 40.05 -24.39 -14.92
N MET A 70 40.13 -23.82 -16.13
CA MET A 70 39.18 -22.79 -16.56
C MET A 70 37.76 -23.35 -16.68
N MET A 71 37.59 -24.59 -17.18
CA MET A 71 36.28 -25.24 -17.21
C MET A 71 35.72 -25.45 -15.79
N ALA A 72 36.58 -25.86 -14.85
CA ALA A 72 36.19 -25.96 -13.44
C ALA A 72 35.83 -24.61 -12.84
N ALA A 73 36.56 -23.52 -13.20
CA ALA A 73 36.23 -22.17 -12.78
C ALA A 73 34.86 -21.71 -13.32
N PHE A 74 34.48 -22.09 -14.56
CA PHE A 74 33.15 -21.78 -15.11
C PHE A 74 32.04 -22.59 -14.41
N ILE A 75 32.31 -23.80 -13.96
CA ILE A 75 31.36 -24.56 -13.10
C ILE A 75 31.19 -23.82 -11.77
N VAL A 76 32.27 -23.39 -11.13
CA VAL A 76 32.22 -22.58 -9.90
C VAL A 76 31.46 -21.27 -10.16
N ARG A 77 31.73 -20.58 -11.28
CA ARG A 77 30.99 -19.37 -11.70
C ARG A 77 29.50 -19.65 -11.79
N ALA A 78 29.08 -20.74 -12.40
CA ALA A 78 27.67 -21.10 -12.51
C ALA A 78 27.01 -21.33 -11.13
N LEU A 79 27.74 -22.01 -10.21
CA LEU A 79 27.30 -22.19 -8.83
C LEU A 79 27.19 -20.84 -8.07
N LEU A 80 28.19 -19.98 -8.23
CA LEU A 80 28.15 -18.64 -7.62
C LEU A 80 27.02 -17.79 -8.20
N TYR A 81 26.74 -17.92 -9.49
CA TYR A 81 25.61 -17.24 -10.11
C TYR A 81 24.26 -17.71 -9.54
N TYR A 82 24.14 -19.02 -9.23
CA TYR A 82 22.99 -19.54 -8.49
C TYR A 82 22.90 -18.92 -7.08
N VAL A 83 24.03 -18.79 -6.37
CA VAL A 83 24.07 -18.16 -5.04
C VAL A 83 23.62 -16.71 -5.12
N ILE A 84 24.14 -15.92 -6.06
CA ILE A 84 23.72 -14.52 -6.31
C ILE A 84 22.21 -14.46 -6.58
N SER A 85 21.73 -15.29 -7.52
CA SER A 85 20.32 -15.28 -7.92
C SER A 85 19.39 -15.68 -6.77
N TYR A 86 19.73 -16.67 -5.96
CA TYR A 86 18.88 -17.15 -4.88
C TYR A 86 19.05 -16.33 -3.59
N TRP A 87 20.28 -16.18 -3.10
CA TRP A 87 20.54 -15.53 -1.81
C TRP A 87 20.49 -14.01 -1.90
N GLY A 88 20.85 -13.41 -3.04
CA GLY A 88 20.70 -11.99 -3.28
C GLY A 88 19.23 -11.58 -3.31
N HIS A 89 18.37 -12.31 -4.05
CA HIS A 89 16.91 -12.06 -4.00
C HIS A 89 16.34 -12.36 -2.62
N THR A 90 16.82 -13.39 -1.89
CA THR A 90 16.40 -13.67 -0.51
C THR A 90 16.71 -12.49 0.41
N PHE A 91 17.88 -11.86 0.26
CA PHE A 91 18.20 -10.61 0.97
C PHE A 91 17.15 -9.53 0.69
N GLY A 92 16.83 -9.30 -0.59
CA GLY A 92 15.80 -8.33 -0.97
C GLY A 92 14.44 -8.62 -0.34
N ILE A 93 13.98 -9.89 -0.39
CA ILE A 93 12.71 -10.34 0.19
C ILE A 93 12.66 -10.08 1.71
N LEU A 94 13.75 -10.35 2.44
CA LEU A 94 13.80 -10.12 3.89
C LEU A 94 13.75 -8.62 4.23
N VAL A 95 14.47 -7.78 3.47
CA VAL A 95 14.41 -6.32 3.61
C VAL A 95 12.99 -5.81 3.33
N GLU A 96 12.35 -6.31 2.27
CA GLU A 96 10.97 -5.97 1.93
C GLU A 96 9.98 -6.34 3.03
N ALA A 97 10.12 -7.56 3.57
CA ALA A 97 9.25 -8.04 4.64
C ALA A 97 9.36 -7.18 5.91
N ASP A 98 10.58 -6.77 6.27
CA ASP A 98 10.80 -5.90 7.42
C ASP A 98 10.19 -4.50 7.19
N ILE A 99 10.43 -3.90 6.01
CA ILE A 99 9.84 -2.59 5.64
C ILE A 99 8.32 -2.68 5.63
N ARG A 100 7.75 -3.75 5.04
CA ARG A 100 6.28 -3.95 4.97
C ARG A 100 5.67 -4.06 6.36
N ARG A 101 6.29 -4.84 7.25
CA ARG A 101 5.83 -4.99 8.63
C ARG A 101 5.83 -3.66 9.36
N ASP A 102 6.93 -2.91 9.32
CA ASP A 102 7.05 -1.62 10.00
C ASP A 102 6.04 -0.61 9.43
N LEU A 103 5.87 -0.57 8.09
CA LEU A 103 4.91 0.30 7.42
C LEU A 103 3.47 -0.06 7.78
N PHE A 104 3.11 -1.35 7.77
CA PHE A 104 1.76 -1.79 8.12
C PHE A 104 1.45 -1.49 9.59
N THR A 105 2.39 -1.74 10.50
CA THR A 105 2.24 -1.39 11.92
C THR A 105 2.02 0.11 12.08
N HIS A 106 2.84 0.93 11.44
CA HIS A 106 2.71 2.39 11.51
C HIS A 106 1.36 2.89 10.97
N VAL A 107 0.90 2.35 9.84
CA VAL A 107 -0.42 2.70 9.26
C VAL A 107 -1.57 2.34 10.22
N GLN A 108 -1.46 1.25 11.00
CA GLN A 108 -2.48 0.90 12.01
C GLN A 108 -2.49 1.84 13.23
N GLU A 109 -1.43 2.60 13.45
CA GLU A 109 -1.32 3.58 14.54
C GLU A 109 -1.85 4.97 14.14
N LEU A 110 -2.12 5.21 12.84
CA LEU A 110 -2.63 6.49 12.36
C LEU A 110 -4.12 6.65 12.70
N ASP A 111 -4.53 7.89 12.90
CA ASP A 111 -5.89 8.27 13.24
C ASP A 111 -6.88 8.18 12.05
N VAL A 112 -8.17 8.25 12.37
CA VAL A 112 -9.25 8.13 11.37
C VAL A 112 -9.16 9.27 10.34
N SER A 113 -8.80 10.49 10.75
CA SER A 113 -8.70 11.65 9.85
C SER A 113 -7.69 11.42 8.71
N PHE A 114 -6.60 10.70 8.99
CA PHE A 114 -5.65 10.31 7.95
C PHE A 114 -6.31 9.45 6.85
N PHE A 115 -7.19 8.52 7.23
CA PHE A 115 -7.87 7.62 6.27
C PHE A 115 -8.97 8.34 5.47
N ASP A 116 -9.58 9.39 6.02
CA ASP A 116 -10.56 10.21 5.30
C ASP A 116 -9.92 10.97 4.13
N HIS A 117 -8.67 11.43 4.31
CA HIS A 117 -7.91 12.16 3.30
C HIS A 117 -7.08 11.28 2.36
N ASN A 118 -6.86 10.00 2.71
CA ASN A 118 -6.02 9.08 1.95
C ASN A 118 -6.80 7.88 1.42
N ARG A 119 -6.82 7.71 0.10
CA ARG A 119 -7.52 6.59 -0.54
C ARG A 119 -6.82 5.26 -0.21
N THR A 120 -7.58 4.26 0.24
CA THR A 120 -7.09 2.91 0.56
C THR A 120 -6.25 2.29 -0.57
N GLY A 121 -6.65 2.49 -1.84
CA GLY A 121 -5.89 1.99 -2.99
C GLY A 121 -4.48 2.59 -3.12
N GLN A 122 -4.28 3.84 -2.69
CA GLN A 122 -2.94 4.45 -2.67
C GLN A 122 -2.07 3.83 -1.56
N LEU A 123 -2.65 3.58 -0.38
CA LEU A 123 -1.96 2.91 0.72
C LEU A 123 -1.58 1.47 0.36
N MET A 124 -2.48 0.74 -0.31
CA MET A 124 -2.18 -0.59 -0.85
C MET A 124 -1.00 -0.57 -1.83
N SER A 125 -0.95 0.40 -2.76
CA SER A 125 0.18 0.56 -3.68
C SER A 125 1.49 0.82 -2.94
N ARG A 126 1.47 1.59 -1.85
CA ARG A 126 2.66 1.84 -1.01
C ARG A 126 3.15 0.58 -0.28
N LEU A 127 2.23 -0.28 0.17
CA LEU A 127 2.52 -1.55 0.85
C LEU A 127 2.92 -2.69 -0.10
N THR A 128 2.75 -2.52 -1.41
CA THR A 128 3.04 -3.55 -2.43
C THR A 128 4.03 -3.05 -3.49
N SER A 129 3.56 -2.28 -4.46
CA SER A 129 4.35 -1.89 -5.64
C SER A 129 5.56 -1.01 -5.29
N ASP A 130 5.41 -0.06 -4.35
CA ASP A 130 6.53 0.78 -3.95
C ASP A 130 7.61 -0.02 -3.22
N LEU A 131 7.22 -1.01 -2.40
CA LEU A 131 8.17 -1.87 -1.71
C LEU A 131 8.94 -2.76 -2.68
N PHE A 132 8.28 -3.28 -3.71
CA PHE A 132 8.96 -4.03 -4.77
C PHE A 132 10.05 -3.18 -5.45
N GLU A 133 9.74 -1.92 -5.82
CA GLU A 133 10.73 -1.03 -6.45
C GLU A 133 11.88 -0.67 -5.48
N ILE A 134 11.61 -0.53 -4.18
CA ILE A 134 12.65 -0.32 -3.17
C ILE A 134 13.56 -1.56 -3.07
N THR A 135 12.98 -2.75 -3.11
CA THR A 135 13.70 -4.02 -3.04
C THR A 135 14.60 -4.25 -4.26
N GLU A 136 14.09 -3.95 -5.46
CA GLU A 136 14.88 -3.97 -6.69
C GLU A 136 16.09 -3.03 -6.60
N LEU A 137 15.90 -1.82 -6.05
CA LEU A 137 17.01 -0.90 -5.80
C LEU A 137 17.99 -1.44 -4.75
N ALA A 138 17.48 -2.04 -3.67
CA ALA A 138 18.29 -2.52 -2.56
C ALA A 138 19.22 -3.68 -2.96
N HIS A 139 18.75 -4.59 -3.80
CA HIS A 139 19.48 -5.75 -4.26
C HIS A 139 20.28 -5.44 -5.53
N HIS A 140 19.61 -5.12 -6.63
CA HIS A 140 20.27 -4.91 -7.93
C HIS A 140 21.11 -3.64 -7.99
N GLY A 141 20.78 -2.60 -7.20
CA GLY A 141 21.51 -1.34 -7.21
C GLY A 141 23.02 -1.51 -6.95
N PRO A 142 23.40 -1.97 -5.76
CA PRO A 142 24.80 -2.16 -5.40
C PRO A 142 25.50 -3.26 -6.21
N GLU A 143 24.82 -4.38 -6.48
CA GLU A 143 25.35 -5.51 -7.24
C GLU A 143 25.72 -5.12 -8.68
N ASP A 144 24.75 -4.56 -9.43
CA ASP A 144 24.96 -4.20 -10.84
C ASP A 144 26.00 -3.09 -11.00
N LEU A 145 26.04 -2.14 -10.08
CA LEU A 145 27.05 -1.08 -10.09
C LEU A 145 28.46 -1.67 -9.82
N LEU A 146 28.59 -2.57 -8.84
CA LEU A 146 29.85 -3.20 -8.50
C LEU A 146 30.37 -4.07 -9.66
N ILE A 147 29.56 -4.99 -10.19
CA ILE A 147 29.93 -5.88 -11.30
C ILE A 147 30.30 -5.05 -12.53
N SER A 148 29.47 -4.09 -12.90
CA SER A 148 29.71 -3.28 -14.11
C SER A 148 30.99 -2.45 -14.01
N THR A 149 31.20 -1.80 -12.86
CA THR A 149 32.40 -1.00 -12.62
C THR A 149 33.66 -1.88 -12.62
N LEU A 150 33.65 -2.98 -11.89
CA LEU A 150 34.79 -3.90 -11.80
C LEU A 150 35.13 -4.50 -13.17
N THR A 151 34.12 -4.91 -13.94
CA THR A 151 34.32 -5.51 -15.28
C THR A 151 34.86 -4.47 -16.27
N ILE A 152 34.27 -3.27 -16.34
CA ILE A 152 34.70 -2.23 -17.28
C ILE A 152 36.11 -1.73 -16.95
N VAL A 153 36.33 -1.33 -15.69
CA VAL A 153 37.62 -0.79 -15.25
C VAL A 153 38.70 -1.87 -15.30
N GLY A 154 38.41 -3.08 -14.84
CA GLY A 154 39.33 -4.22 -14.88
C GLY A 154 39.72 -4.62 -16.31
N ALA A 155 38.74 -4.71 -17.22
CA ALA A 155 39.04 -5.02 -18.63
C ALA A 155 39.84 -3.92 -19.29
N LEU A 156 39.53 -2.64 -19.09
CA LEU A 156 40.31 -1.52 -19.63
C LEU A 156 41.74 -1.55 -19.08
N ALA A 157 41.95 -1.73 -17.78
CA ALA A 157 43.29 -1.81 -17.20
C ALA A 157 44.12 -2.94 -17.82
N ILE A 158 43.51 -4.11 -18.06
CA ILE A 158 44.16 -5.21 -18.74
C ILE A 158 44.49 -4.87 -20.21
N LEU A 159 43.54 -4.28 -20.96
CA LEU A 159 43.74 -3.91 -22.34
C LEU A 159 44.87 -2.88 -22.50
N PHE A 160 44.97 -1.91 -21.57
CA PHE A 160 46.08 -0.95 -21.55
C PHE A 160 47.44 -1.62 -21.30
N SER A 161 47.49 -2.70 -20.54
CA SER A 161 48.70 -3.46 -20.27
C SER A 161 49.19 -4.31 -21.49
N ILE A 162 48.25 -4.61 -22.41
CA ILE A 162 48.54 -5.42 -23.61
C ILE A 162 49.01 -4.52 -24.76
N GLU A 163 48.19 -3.57 -25.20
CA GLU A 163 48.50 -2.61 -26.26
C GLU A 163 47.75 -1.30 -26.01
N TRP A 164 48.46 -0.30 -25.50
CA TRP A 164 47.85 0.94 -25.03
C TRP A 164 47.18 1.76 -26.16
N ARG A 165 47.69 1.71 -27.40
CA ARG A 165 47.11 2.44 -28.56
C ARG A 165 45.72 1.90 -28.91
N LEU A 166 45.59 0.59 -28.94
CA LEU A 166 44.32 -0.05 -29.21
C LEU A 166 43.33 0.12 -28.04
N ALA A 167 43.83 0.05 -26.78
CA ALA A 167 43.04 0.34 -25.58
C ALA A 167 42.51 1.78 -25.56
N LEU A 168 43.29 2.75 -26.06
CA LEU A 168 42.85 4.14 -26.19
C LEU A 168 41.66 4.28 -27.15
N VAL A 169 41.64 3.55 -28.27
CA VAL A 169 40.48 3.53 -29.19
C VAL A 169 39.23 3.05 -28.48
N VAL A 170 39.33 1.95 -27.74
CA VAL A 170 38.21 1.44 -26.94
C VAL A 170 37.74 2.45 -25.89
N THR A 171 38.70 3.06 -25.17
CA THR A 171 38.43 4.08 -24.14
C THR A 171 37.79 5.35 -24.69
N CYS A 172 38.07 5.76 -25.93
CA CYS A 172 37.43 6.89 -26.57
C CYS A 172 36.00 6.58 -27.05
N ILE A 173 35.76 5.38 -27.56
CA ILE A 173 34.43 4.97 -28.05
C ILE A 173 33.46 4.68 -26.88
N LEU A 174 33.92 4.04 -25.81
CA LEU A 174 33.06 3.53 -24.73
C LEU A 174 32.28 4.64 -23.99
N PRO A 175 32.84 5.79 -23.61
CA PRO A 175 32.08 6.88 -23.00
C PRO A 175 31.01 7.46 -23.94
N VAL A 176 31.32 7.60 -25.24
CA VAL A 176 30.36 8.07 -26.25
C VAL A 176 29.22 7.06 -26.37
N PHE A 177 29.53 5.78 -26.42
CA PHE A 177 28.55 4.68 -26.41
C PHE A 177 27.63 4.76 -25.20
N ILE A 178 28.22 4.84 -23.99
CA ILE A 178 27.44 4.93 -22.74
C ILE A 178 26.53 6.17 -22.76
N ALA A 179 27.05 7.35 -23.13
CA ALA A 179 26.25 8.57 -23.16
C ALA A 179 25.07 8.50 -24.15
N VAL A 180 25.30 7.95 -25.35
CA VAL A 180 24.24 7.77 -26.34
C VAL A 180 23.20 6.78 -25.86
N ILE A 181 23.62 5.64 -25.32
CA ILE A 181 22.71 4.62 -24.79
C ILE A 181 21.87 5.15 -23.64
N MET A 182 22.45 5.90 -22.70
CA MET A 182 21.69 6.54 -21.61
C MET A 182 20.66 7.54 -22.15
N SER A 183 21.02 8.34 -23.18
CA SER A 183 20.08 9.26 -23.83
C SER A 183 18.91 8.50 -24.50
N ARG A 184 19.18 7.41 -25.22
CA ARG A 184 18.16 6.57 -25.85
C ARG A 184 17.29 5.87 -24.81
N ARG A 185 17.89 5.39 -23.72
CA ARG A 185 17.16 4.79 -22.59
C ARG A 185 16.17 5.78 -21.97
N SER A 186 16.58 7.03 -21.75
CA SER A 186 15.69 8.06 -21.22
C SER A 186 14.47 8.30 -22.10
N LYS A 187 14.64 8.35 -23.44
CA LYS A 187 13.52 8.49 -24.40
C LYS A 187 12.59 7.28 -24.36
N MET A 188 13.14 6.07 -24.31
CA MET A 188 12.38 4.84 -24.21
C MET A 188 11.57 4.81 -22.90
N THR A 189 12.16 5.20 -21.77
CA THR A 189 11.49 5.28 -20.47
C THR A 189 10.36 6.32 -20.49
N ALA A 190 10.56 7.48 -21.13
CA ALA A 190 9.50 8.49 -21.29
C ALA A 190 8.34 7.96 -22.14
N ALA A 191 8.61 7.23 -23.22
CA ALA A 191 7.58 6.58 -24.04
C ALA A 191 6.84 5.48 -23.28
N SER A 192 7.54 4.69 -22.46
CA SER A 192 6.94 3.67 -21.58
C SER A 192 5.99 4.28 -20.54
N ARG A 193 6.35 5.43 -19.96
CA ARG A 193 5.44 6.16 -19.06
C ARG A 193 4.16 6.60 -19.75
N GLY A 194 4.27 7.11 -20.98
CA GLY A 194 3.09 7.48 -21.79
C GLY A 194 2.19 6.28 -22.11
N GLU A 195 2.77 5.13 -22.45
CA GLU A 195 2.03 3.88 -22.68
C GLU A 195 1.31 3.41 -21.43
N LYS A 196 1.98 3.42 -20.27
CA LYS A 196 1.36 3.06 -18.97
C LYS A 196 0.20 3.98 -18.60
N GLN A 197 0.29 5.29 -18.88
CA GLN A 197 -0.81 6.24 -18.65
C GLN A 197 -2.03 5.90 -19.52
N LYS A 198 -1.83 5.55 -20.81
CA LYS A 198 -2.93 5.15 -21.68
C LYS A 198 -3.52 3.79 -21.30
N THR A 199 -2.69 2.86 -20.82
CA THR A 199 -3.17 1.60 -20.23
C THR A 199 -4.06 1.83 -19.02
N ALA A 200 -3.66 2.75 -18.13
CA ALA A 200 -4.48 3.10 -16.96
C ALA A 200 -5.82 3.74 -17.38
N ALA A 201 -5.82 4.62 -18.40
CA ALA A 201 -7.05 5.23 -18.92
C ALA A 201 -8.01 4.18 -19.51
N ILE A 202 -7.49 3.20 -20.28
CA ILE A 202 -8.29 2.07 -20.78
C ILE A 202 -8.88 1.26 -19.62
N ASN A 203 -8.09 0.93 -18.60
CA ASN A 203 -8.57 0.15 -17.47
C ASN A 203 -9.71 0.86 -16.73
N VAL A 204 -9.60 2.18 -16.49
CA VAL A 204 -10.67 2.98 -15.91
C VAL A 204 -11.93 2.98 -16.80
N GLY A 205 -11.77 3.09 -18.12
CA GLY A 205 -12.88 3.02 -19.07
C GLY A 205 -13.58 1.64 -19.01
N ILE A 206 -12.82 0.55 -19.04
CA ILE A 206 -13.35 -0.82 -18.95
C ILE A 206 -14.07 -1.02 -17.60
N GLU A 207 -13.46 -0.62 -16.49
CA GLU A 207 -14.06 -0.74 -15.15
C GLU A 207 -15.39 0.02 -15.06
N SER A 208 -15.44 1.24 -15.59
CA SER A 208 -16.67 2.05 -15.63
C SER A 208 -17.76 1.39 -16.46
N SER A 209 -17.44 0.95 -17.70
CA SER A 209 -18.41 0.32 -18.60
C SER A 209 -18.91 -1.01 -18.05
N LEU A 210 -18.04 -1.85 -17.46
CA LEU A 210 -18.44 -3.13 -16.87
C LEU A 210 -19.26 -2.95 -15.59
N SER A 211 -18.88 -2.02 -14.73
CA SER A 211 -19.64 -1.70 -13.51
C SER A 211 -21.01 -1.10 -13.87
N GLY A 212 -21.07 -0.27 -14.92
CA GLY A 212 -22.28 0.37 -15.44
C GLY A 212 -23.09 -0.47 -16.42
N ILE A 213 -22.75 -1.75 -16.65
CA ILE A 213 -23.34 -2.57 -17.74
C ILE A 213 -24.87 -2.67 -17.68
N ARG A 214 -25.45 -2.72 -16.47
CA ARG A 214 -26.91 -2.74 -16.28
C ARG A 214 -27.55 -1.43 -16.74
N THR A 215 -26.89 -0.31 -16.46
CA THR A 215 -27.34 1.02 -16.87
C THR A 215 -27.23 1.16 -18.39
N ALA A 216 -26.08 0.81 -18.98
CA ALA A 216 -25.88 0.85 -20.42
C ALA A 216 -26.96 0.06 -21.16
N ARG A 217 -27.27 -1.16 -20.71
CA ARG A 217 -28.33 -2.00 -21.27
C ARG A 217 -29.73 -1.45 -21.03
N ALA A 218 -30.00 -0.88 -19.86
CA ALA A 218 -31.32 -0.30 -19.55
C ALA A 218 -31.64 0.91 -20.45
N PHE A 219 -30.61 1.62 -20.92
CA PHE A 219 -30.74 2.77 -21.82
C PHE A 219 -30.43 2.42 -23.29
N ALA A 220 -30.12 1.15 -23.61
CA ALA A 220 -29.74 0.68 -24.96
C ALA A 220 -28.56 1.47 -25.56
N ASN A 221 -27.55 1.80 -24.72
CA ASN A 221 -26.39 2.64 -25.07
C ASN A 221 -25.09 1.82 -25.20
N GLU A 222 -25.17 0.52 -25.55
CA GLU A 222 -24.00 -0.35 -25.69
C GLU A 222 -23.04 0.14 -26.80
N GLU A 223 -23.57 0.67 -27.90
CA GLU A 223 -22.76 1.21 -29.01
C GLU A 223 -21.94 2.43 -28.56
N GLU A 224 -22.51 3.32 -27.76
CA GLU A 224 -21.82 4.48 -27.19
C GLU A 224 -20.62 4.05 -26.32
N GLU A 225 -20.78 3.00 -25.49
CA GLU A 225 -19.70 2.46 -24.67
C GLU A 225 -18.61 1.79 -25.52
N ILE A 226 -18.98 1.09 -26.60
CA ILE A 226 -18.04 0.52 -27.58
C ILE A 226 -17.24 1.63 -28.27
N ASP A 227 -17.87 2.73 -28.65
CA ASP A 227 -17.19 3.84 -29.31
C ASP A 227 -16.22 4.56 -28.38
N LYS A 228 -16.59 4.76 -27.12
CA LYS A 228 -15.66 5.28 -26.09
C LYS A 228 -14.45 4.38 -25.90
N PHE A 229 -14.67 3.07 -25.81
CA PHE A 229 -13.59 2.10 -25.70
C PHE A 229 -12.68 2.14 -26.93
N ASN A 230 -13.26 2.16 -28.14
CA ASN A 230 -12.50 2.20 -29.40
C ASN A 230 -11.62 3.44 -29.48
N ALA A 231 -12.12 4.62 -29.08
CA ALA A 231 -11.34 5.84 -29.04
C ALA A 231 -10.13 5.74 -28.09
N ALA A 232 -10.35 5.24 -26.88
CA ALA A 232 -9.27 5.03 -25.90
C ALA A 232 -8.26 3.96 -26.38
N ASN A 233 -8.73 2.90 -27.06
CA ASN A 233 -7.88 1.84 -27.61
C ASN A 233 -7.01 2.32 -28.79
N GLU A 234 -7.52 3.23 -29.63
CA GLU A 234 -6.70 3.87 -30.67
C GLU A 234 -5.57 4.73 -30.07
N GLU A 235 -5.86 5.53 -29.05
CA GLU A 235 -4.84 6.29 -28.34
C GLU A 235 -3.76 5.40 -27.70
N PHE A 236 -4.18 4.28 -27.09
CA PHE A 236 -3.27 3.28 -26.55
C PHE A 236 -2.38 2.66 -27.63
N LYS A 237 -2.95 2.28 -28.78
CA LYS A 237 -2.20 1.74 -29.92
C LYS A 237 -1.11 2.71 -30.39
N VAL A 238 -1.43 3.99 -30.52
CA VAL A 238 -0.47 5.04 -30.92
C VAL A 238 0.67 5.14 -29.89
N SER A 239 0.33 5.17 -28.61
CA SER A 239 1.32 5.27 -27.52
C SER A 239 2.20 4.02 -27.45
N LYS A 240 1.62 2.82 -27.57
CA LYS A 240 2.35 1.55 -27.58
C LYS A 240 3.29 1.43 -28.79
N ARG A 241 2.85 1.86 -29.97
CA ARG A 241 3.73 1.93 -31.16
C ARG A 241 4.91 2.87 -30.93
N LYS A 242 4.71 4.02 -30.31
CA LYS A 242 5.79 4.95 -29.94
C LYS A 242 6.79 4.31 -28.98
N PHE A 243 6.32 3.60 -27.96
CA PHE A 243 7.20 2.86 -27.04
C PHE A 243 8.04 1.81 -27.79
N HIS A 244 7.42 0.99 -28.64
CA HIS A 244 8.16 -0.01 -29.42
C HIS A 244 9.11 0.60 -30.45
N HIS A 245 8.81 1.77 -31.00
CA HIS A 245 9.73 2.53 -31.85
C HIS A 245 10.99 2.92 -31.07
N GLU A 246 10.84 3.57 -29.91
CA GLU A 246 11.99 3.97 -29.09
C GLU A 246 12.78 2.75 -28.58
N MET A 247 12.12 1.66 -28.23
CA MET A 247 12.76 0.39 -27.88
C MET A 247 13.57 -0.17 -29.06
N GLY A 248 13.03 -0.15 -30.26
CA GLY A 248 13.72 -0.57 -31.47
C GLY A 248 14.96 0.29 -31.75
N VAL A 249 14.84 1.62 -31.61
CA VAL A 249 15.97 2.56 -31.74
C VAL A 249 17.03 2.29 -30.66
N PHE A 250 16.64 2.05 -29.42
CA PHE A 250 17.56 1.70 -28.34
C PHE A 250 18.35 0.43 -28.66
N ASN A 251 17.65 -0.66 -29.04
CA ASN A 251 18.30 -1.93 -29.36
C ASN A 251 19.22 -1.82 -30.60
N ALA A 252 18.76 -1.15 -31.66
CA ALA A 252 19.56 -0.95 -32.86
C ALA A 252 20.79 -0.09 -32.56
N THR A 253 20.69 0.93 -31.70
CA THR A 253 21.83 1.76 -31.28
C THR A 253 22.83 0.94 -30.46
N MET A 254 22.36 0.08 -29.56
CA MET A 254 23.19 -0.85 -28.77
C MET A 254 23.99 -1.76 -29.70
N GLU A 255 23.32 -2.41 -30.64
CA GLU A 255 23.96 -3.31 -31.62
C GLU A 255 24.96 -2.60 -32.50
N PHE A 256 24.62 -1.39 -33.00
CA PHE A 256 25.51 -0.57 -33.82
C PHE A 256 26.81 -0.26 -33.08
N PHE A 257 26.77 0.24 -31.84
CA PHE A 257 27.98 0.60 -31.12
C PHE A 257 28.83 -0.62 -30.76
N MET A 258 28.21 -1.77 -30.46
CA MET A 258 28.93 -3.03 -30.19
C MET A 258 29.67 -3.50 -31.45
N THR A 259 28.98 -3.47 -32.58
CA THR A 259 29.60 -3.82 -33.87
C THR A 259 30.68 -2.81 -34.26
N LEU A 260 30.43 -1.50 -34.08
CA LEU A 260 31.40 -0.45 -34.32
C LEU A 260 32.67 -0.62 -33.49
N LEU A 261 32.51 -0.94 -32.18
CA LEU A 261 33.63 -1.17 -31.29
C LEU A 261 34.45 -2.39 -31.75
N SER A 262 33.80 -3.48 -32.12
CA SER A 262 34.46 -4.68 -32.66
C SER A 262 35.15 -4.38 -33.97
N ALA A 263 34.52 -3.68 -34.93
CA ALA A 263 35.09 -3.31 -36.21
C ALA A 263 36.30 -2.36 -36.03
N ALA A 264 36.19 -1.37 -35.14
CA ALA A 264 37.29 -0.46 -34.84
C ALA A 264 38.53 -1.18 -34.31
N VAL A 265 38.33 -2.13 -33.37
CA VAL A 265 39.41 -2.94 -32.80
C VAL A 265 40.04 -3.83 -33.85
N ILE A 266 39.24 -4.51 -34.69
CA ILE A 266 39.79 -5.34 -35.79
C ILE A 266 40.56 -4.49 -36.79
N THR A 267 40.03 -3.31 -37.15
CA THR A 267 40.68 -2.42 -38.15
C THR A 267 42.01 -1.86 -37.64
N VAL A 268 42.00 -1.24 -36.45
CA VAL A 268 43.20 -0.66 -35.85
C VAL A 268 44.19 -1.74 -35.42
N GLY A 269 43.72 -2.83 -34.82
CA GLY A 269 44.58 -3.97 -34.45
C GLY A 269 45.20 -4.65 -35.65
N GLY A 270 44.44 -4.82 -36.75
CA GLY A 270 44.96 -5.32 -38.03
C GLY A 270 46.06 -4.40 -38.61
N TYR A 271 45.86 -3.06 -38.55
CA TYR A 271 46.88 -2.10 -38.93
C TYR A 271 48.17 -2.22 -38.10
N LEU A 272 48.03 -2.37 -36.76
CA LEU A 272 49.19 -2.59 -35.88
C LEU A 272 49.91 -3.92 -36.16
N ILE A 273 49.18 -4.97 -36.50
CA ILE A 273 49.77 -6.26 -36.92
C ILE A 273 50.53 -6.10 -38.23
N MET A 274 49.98 -5.41 -39.24
CA MET A 274 50.68 -5.13 -40.52
C MET A 274 52.00 -4.37 -40.31
N ARG A 275 52.08 -3.53 -39.26
CA ARG A 275 53.31 -2.82 -38.89
C ARG A 275 54.27 -3.66 -38.05
N GLY A 276 53.90 -4.87 -37.66
CA GLY A 276 54.69 -5.70 -36.79
C GLY A 276 54.72 -5.24 -35.33
N GLU A 277 53.81 -4.33 -34.93
CA GLU A 277 53.76 -3.71 -33.62
C GLU A 277 52.82 -4.44 -32.66
N MET A 278 52.00 -5.41 -33.15
CA MET A 278 51.04 -6.19 -32.38
C MET A 278 50.95 -7.62 -32.93
N ASN A 279 50.65 -8.58 -32.04
CA ASN A 279 50.42 -9.99 -32.43
C ASN A 279 48.91 -10.25 -32.63
N TYR A 280 48.60 -11.19 -33.54
CA TYR A 280 47.19 -11.61 -33.75
C TYR A 280 46.55 -12.23 -32.50
N ILE A 281 47.32 -12.81 -31.59
CA ILE A 281 46.81 -13.34 -30.29
C ILE A 281 46.27 -12.17 -29.43
N ASP A 282 46.97 -11.02 -29.45
CA ASP A 282 46.50 -9.82 -28.74
C ASP A 282 45.17 -9.31 -29.31
N LEU A 283 45.02 -9.31 -30.63
CA LEU A 283 43.79 -8.93 -31.30
C LEU A 283 42.59 -9.84 -30.89
N ILE A 284 42.84 -11.18 -30.83
CA ILE A 284 41.85 -12.12 -30.35
C ILE A 284 41.46 -11.79 -28.88
N THR A 285 42.47 -11.51 -28.04
CA THR A 285 42.26 -11.15 -26.64
C THR A 285 41.41 -9.88 -26.49
N PHE A 286 41.70 -8.84 -27.29
CA PHE A 286 40.88 -7.63 -27.34
C PHE A 286 39.43 -7.93 -27.74
N SER A 287 39.22 -8.77 -28.77
CA SER A 287 37.90 -9.17 -29.23
C SER A 287 37.11 -9.91 -28.14
N LEU A 288 37.75 -10.75 -27.36
CA LEU A 288 37.14 -11.44 -26.21
C LEU A 288 36.71 -10.42 -25.13
N TYR A 289 37.58 -9.43 -24.81
CA TYR A 289 37.22 -8.40 -23.84
C TYR A 289 36.09 -7.48 -24.30
N ILE A 290 36.01 -7.15 -25.59
CA ILE A 290 34.90 -6.35 -26.11
C ILE A 290 33.57 -7.04 -25.87
N ALA A 291 33.51 -8.35 -26.09
CA ALA A 291 32.29 -9.13 -25.81
C ALA A 291 31.86 -9.05 -24.34
N THR A 292 32.79 -8.87 -23.40
CA THR A 292 32.47 -8.74 -21.98
C THR A 292 31.85 -7.38 -21.60
N PHE A 293 31.94 -6.34 -22.43
CA PHE A 293 31.35 -5.02 -22.15
C PHE A 293 29.84 -4.95 -22.35
N ILE A 294 29.24 -5.86 -23.13
CA ILE A 294 27.80 -5.81 -23.48
C ILE A 294 26.92 -5.78 -22.24
N ASN A 295 27.09 -6.73 -21.35
CA ASN A 295 26.25 -6.86 -20.15
C ASN A 295 26.45 -5.72 -19.14
N PRO A 296 27.68 -5.32 -18.76
CA PRO A 296 27.92 -4.15 -17.93
C PRO A 296 27.29 -2.85 -18.46
N VAL A 297 27.43 -2.55 -19.77
CA VAL A 297 26.83 -1.36 -20.34
C VAL A 297 25.29 -1.41 -20.28
N ARG A 298 24.69 -2.58 -20.55
CA ARG A 298 23.25 -2.78 -20.43
C ARG A 298 22.77 -2.63 -18.98
N LYS A 299 23.50 -3.19 -18.00
CA LYS A 299 23.23 -3.05 -16.58
C LYS A 299 23.26 -1.60 -16.11
N LEU A 300 24.31 -0.83 -16.50
CA LEU A 300 24.41 0.60 -16.21
C LEU A 300 23.27 1.42 -16.83
N ALA A 301 22.84 1.09 -18.05
CA ALA A 301 21.71 1.74 -18.68
C ALA A 301 20.39 1.47 -17.94
N ASN A 302 20.20 0.27 -17.42
CA ASN A 302 19.01 -0.11 -16.63
C ASN A 302 19.06 0.48 -15.20
N PHE A 303 20.24 0.56 -14.60
CA PHE A 303 20.43 1.07 -13.25
C PHE A 303 19.79 2.44 -13.03
N SER A 304 19.88 3.35 -13.99
CA SER A 304 19.28 4.69 -13.86
C SER A 304 17.77 4.67 -13.67
N GLU A 305 17.08 3.70 -14.27
CA GLU A 305 15.64 3.53 -14.13
C GLU A 305 15.28 2.86 -12.79
N ILE A 306 16.00 1.78 -12.43
CA ILE A 306 15.84 1.09 -11.14
C ILE A 306 16.05 2.07 -9.99
N PHE A 307 17.13 2.88 -10.08
CA PHE A 307 17.42 3.91 -9.07
C PHE A 307 16.31 4.94 -8.96
N ALA A 308 15.84 5.49 -10.09
CA ALA A 308 14.81 6.52 -10.09
C ALA A 308 13.48 6.01 -9.50
N ARG A 309 13.06 4.78 -9.86
CA ARG A 309 11.82 4.17 -9.36
C ARG A 309 11.93 3.77 -7.89
N GLY A 310 13.00 3.08 -7.53
CA GLY A 310 13.25 2.65 -6.16
C GLY A 310 13.43 3.82 -5.21
N PHE A 311 14.14 4.89 -5.64
CA PHE A 311 14.30 6.09 -4.83
C PHE A 311 12.97 6.84 -4.64
N ALA A 312 12.15 6.98 -5.67
CA ALA A 312 10.82 7.56 -5.55
C ALA A 312 9.90 6.75 -4.62
N GLY A 313 9.96 5.40 -4.69
CA GLY A 313 9.27 4.52 -3.74
C GLY A 313 9.75 4.74 -2.31
N LEU A 314 11.07 4.83 -2.13
CA LEU A 314 11.68 5.09 -0.81
C LEU A 314 11.31 6.47 -0.23
N GLU A 315 11.19 7.50 -1.06
CA GLU A 315 10.70 8.82 -0.64
C GLU A 315 9.25 8.75 -0.15
N ARG A 316 8.36 8.07 -0.91
CA ARG A 316 6.96 7.89 -0.51
C ARG A 316 6.83 7.06 0.77
N PHE A 317 7.59 5.99 0.90
CA PHE A 317 7.68 5.21 2.15
C PHE A 317 8.13 6.08 3.31
N THR A 318 9.22 6.83 3.14
CA THR A 318 9.76 7.70 4.19
C THR A 318 8.78 8.81 4.56
N ALA A 319 8.09 9.40 3.58
CA ALA A 319 7.07 10.42 3.81
C ALA A 319 5.92 9.87 4.67
N LEU A 320 5.44 8.64 4.37
CA LEU A 320 4.38 8.02 5.15
C LEU A 320 4.83 7.67 6.58
N MET A 321 6.04 7.14 6.77
CA MET A 321 6.61 6.85 8.10
C MET A 321 6.89 8.10 8.95
N ARG A 322 6.89 9.29 8.33
CA ARG A 322 7.05 10.59 9.01
C ARG A 322 5.74 11.21 9.48
N VAL A 323 4.61 10.70 9.00
CA VAL A 323 3.30 11.14 9.49
C VAL A 323 3.19 10.74 10.95
N GLU A 324 2.98 11.71 11.82
CA GLU A 324 2.73 11.42 13.23
C GLU A 324 1.23 11.24 13.46
N PRO A 325 0.80 10.22 14.21
CA PRO A 325 -0.59 10.13 14.66
C PRO A 325 -0.97 11.40 15.41
N ALA A 326 -2.06 12.05 15.01
CA ALA A 326 -2.56 13.25 15.69
C ALA A 326 -3.09 12.91 17.09
N LEU A 327 -3.69 11.71 17.22
CA LEU A 327 -4.27 11.23 18.47
C LEU A 327 -3.33 10.21 19.12
N LYS A 328 -2.62 10.65 20.16
CA LYS A 328 -1.75 9.78 20.97
C LYS A 328 -2.29 9.70 22.39
N ASP A 329 -2.11 8.54 23.02
CA ASP A 329 -2.32 8.43 24.45
C ASP A 329 -1.33 9.32 25.20
N ALA A 330 -1.80 10.07 26.19
CA ALA A 330 -0.93 10.83 27.06
C ALA A 330 0.02 9.87 27.82
N PRO A 331 1.26 10.29 28.17
CA PRO A 331 2.19 9.42 28.89
C PRO A 331 1.67 8.91 30.24
N ASP A 332 0.71 9.62 30.83
CA ASP A 332 0.03 9.34 32.10
C ASP A 332 -1.44 8.91 31.89
N ALA A 333 -1.81 8.52 30.67
CA ALA A 333 -3.17 8.10 30.33
C ALA A 333 -3.61 6.91 31.19
N LYS A 334 -4.82 7.02 31.74
CA LYS A 334 -5.43 6.02 32.63
C LYS A 334 -6.27 5.00 31.86
N GLU A 335 -6.39 3.79 32.37
CA GLU A 335 -7.39 2.82 31.89
C GLU A 335 -8.77 3.10 32.49
N LEU A 336 -9.80 3.12 31.64
CA LEU A 336 -11.19 3.16 32.03
C LEU A 336 -11.64 1.73 32.45
N LYS A 337 -11.48 1.39 33.75
CA LYS A 337 -11.68 0.00 34.22
C LYS A 337 -13.14 -0.39 34.48
N HIS A 338 -13.98 0.51 34.94
CA HIS A 338 -15.39 0.26 35.28
C HIS A 338 -16.24 1.42 34.76
N CYS A 339 -16.60 1.33 33.46
CA CYS A 339 -17.42 2.36 32.85
C CYS A 339 -18.89 2.21 33.30
N ARG A 340 -19.43 3.24 33.96
CA ARG A 340 -20.87 3.36 34.29
C ARG A 340 -21.66 3.92 33.12
N GLY A 341 -20.99 4.64 32.23
CA GLY A 341 -21.56 5.20 31.03
C GLY A 341 -22.16 6.61 31.19
N GLU A 342 -21.73 7.38 32.19
CA GLU A 342 -22.03 8.82 32.25
C GLU A 342 -21.21 9.54 31.17
N ILE A 343 -21.87 10.39 30.35
CA ILE A 343 -21.19 11.15 29.30
C ILE A 343 -21.50 12.63 29.49
N ASP A 344 -20.45 13.45 29.52
CA ASP A 344 -20.55 14.89 29.66
C ASP A 344 -19.83 15.58 28.49
N VAL A 345 -20.59 16.25 27.66
CA VAL A 345 -20.11 17.08 26.54
C VAL A 345 -20.19 18.51 27.01
N ASP A 346 -19.06 19.19 27.13
CA ASP A 346 -18.94 20.49 27.79
C ASP A 346 -18.35 21.54 26.83
N HIS A 347 -19.19 22.44 26.33
CA HIS A 347 -18.84 23.53 25.41
C HIS A 347 -18.02 23.10 24.19
N VAL A 348 -18.39 21.97 23.57
CA VAL A 348 -17.66 21.38 22.45
C VAL A 348 -17.92 22.12 21.15
N SER A 349 -16.82 22.58 20.53
CA SER A 349 -16.79 23.05 19.14
C SER A 349 -15.85 22.16 18.32
N PHE A 350 -16.17 21.94 17.04
CA PHE A 350 -15.38 21.08 16.16
C PHE A 350 -15.49 21.49 14.70
N SER A 351 -14.35 21.44 13.98
CA SER A 351 -14.24 21.51 12.51
C SER A 351 -13.31 20.41 11.99
N TYR A 352 -13.61 19.87 10.80
CA TYR A 352 -12.69 18.95 10.12
C TYR A 352 -11.47 19.70 9.58
N GLU A 353 -10.34 19.01 9.47
CA GLU A 353 -9.13 19.57 8.85
C GLU A 353 -9.41 20.06 7.43
N GLY A 354 -8.98 21.27 7.11
CA GLY A 354 -9.22 21.91 5.80
C GLY A 354 -10.51 22.74 5.70
N GLU A 355 -11.40 22.65 6.68
CA GLU A 355 -12.67 23.41 6.76
C GLU A 355 -12.68 24.38 7.94
N GLU A 356 -11.55 24.97 8.28
CA GLU A 356 -11.37 25.83 9.47
C GLU A 356 -12.32 27.03 9.57
N ASN A 357 -12.93 27.44 8.45
CA ASN A 357 -13.89 28.54 8.41
C ASN A 357 -15.36 28.12 8.55
N GLU A 358 -15.68 26.83 8.49
CA GLU A 358 -17.03 26.29 8.60
C GLU A 358 -17.07 25.21 9.69
N GLY A 359 -17.10 25.65 10.98
CA GLY A 359 -17.26 24.71 12.10
C GLY A 359 -18.50 23.84 11.95
N VAL A 360 -18.38 22.55 12.22
CA VAL A 360 -19.49 21.57 12.15
C VAL A 360 -20.28 21.54 13.45
N LEU A 361 -19.61 21.74 14.58
CA LEU A 361 -20.24 21.87 15.90
C LEU A 361 -19.82 23.18 16.57
N HIS A 362 -20.77 23.84 17.23
CA HIS A 362 -20.58 25.15 17.83
C HIS A 362 -21.15 25.16 19.25
N ASP A 363 -20.28 25.16 20.27
CA ASP A 363 -20.65 25.32 21.67
C ASP A 363 -21.73 24.33 22.15
N VAL A 364 -21.53 23.04 21.83
CA VAL A 364 -22.45 21.95 22.18
C VAL A 364 -22.21 21.50 23.60
N SER A 365 -23.25 21.57 24.45
CA SER A 365 -23.21 21.07 25.83
C SER A 365 -24.38 20.16 26.12
N VAL A 366 -24.09 18.90 26.52
CA VAL A 366 -25.10 17.90 26.89
C VAL A 366 -24.54 16.92 27.92
N HIS A 367 -25.32 16.69 28.96
CA HIS A 367 -25.04 15.67 29.97
C HIS A 367 -25.97 14.46 29.75
N ILE A 368 -25.43 13.23 29.69
CA ILE A 368 -26.14 11.98 29.47
C ILE A 368 -25.92 11.07 30.66
N ARG A 369 -27.01 10.64 31.29
CA ARG A 369 -26.97 9.82 32.50
C ARG A 369 -26.62 8.38 32.19
N PRO A 370 -26.01 7.65 33.14
CA PRO A 370 -25.83 6.21 33.01
C PRO A 370 -27.16 5.49 32.71
N GLY A 371 -27.16 4.66 31.65
CA GLY A 371 -28.33 3.89 31.24
C GLY A 371 -29.42 4.68 30.51
N GLU A 372 -29.23 5.99 30.25
CA GLU A 372 -30.16 6.83 29.50
C GLU A 372 -30.09 6.52 27.99
N MET A 373 -31.24 6.47 27.32
CA MET A 373 -31.35 6.44 25.86
C MET A 373 -31.61 7.84 25.32
N LEU A 374 -30.62 8.41 24.63
CA LEU A 374 -30.69 9.72 24.00
C LEU A 374 -30.87 9.57 22.48
N ALA A 375 -31.98 10.02 21.94
CA ALA A 375 -32.17 10.12 20.49
C ALA A 375 -31.64 11.46 19.97
N ILE A 376 -30.81 11.43 18.94
CA ILE A 376 -30.27 12.62 18.27
C ILE A 376 -30.98 12.76 16.91
N VAL A 377 -31.70 13.87 16.72
CA VAL A 377 -32.48 14.16 15.51
C VAL A 377 -32.09 15.51 14.92
N GLY A 378 -32.45 15.76 13.68
CA GLY A 378 -32.19 17.04 12.98
C GLY A 378 -31.92 16.83 11.48
N PRO A 379 -31.75 17.92 10.71
CA PRO A 379 -31.51 17.84 9.28
C PRO A 379 -30.18 17.16 8.95
N SER A 380 -30.06 16.65 7.69
CA SER A 380 -28.78 16.13 7.19
C SER A 380 -27.73 17.24 7.20
N GLY A 381 -26.49 16.89 7.57
CA GLY A 381 -25.42 17.88 7.72
C GLY A 381 -25.46 18.69 9.02
N GLY A 382 -26.44 18.48 9.91
CA GLY A 382 -26.56 19.22 11.18
C GLY A 382 -25.51 18.93 12.24
N GLY A 383 -24.58 17.97 12.04
CA GLY A 383 -23.52 17.63 13.00
C GLY A 383 -23.79 16.40 13.88
N LYS A 384 -24.89 15.67 13.69
CA LYS A 384 -25.29 14.49 14.49
C LYS A 384 -24.23 13.39 14.53
N SER A 385 -23.81 12.92 13.36
CA SER A 385 -22.79 11.87 13.24
C SER A 385 -21.43 12.33 13.75
N THR A 386 -21.08 13.59 13.54
CA THR A 386 -19.87 14.21 14.06
C THR A 386 -19.84 14.18 15.59
N LEU A 387 -20.92 14.57 16.26
CA LEU A 387 -21.02 14.48 17.73
C LEU A 387 -20.79 13.06 18.21
N CYS A 388 -21.39 12.08 17.55
CA CYS A 388 -21.24 10.66 17.89
C CYS A 388 -19.82 10.12 17.65
N GLN A 389 -19.06 10.69 16.69
CA GLN A 389 -17.67 10.30 16.41
C GLN A 389 -16.65 10.94 17.35
N LEU A 390 -16.99 12.07 17.99
CA LEU A 390 -16.13 12.73 18.98
C LEU A 390 -16.11 11.98 20.32
N ILE A 391 -17.21 11.34 20.72
CA ILE A 391 -17.30 10.61 22.00
C ILE A 391 -16.26 9.48 22.10
N PRO A 392 -16.08 8.60 21.10
CA PRO A 392 -15.01 7.61 21.10
C PRO A 392 -13.62 8.19 20.80
N ARG A 393 -13.50 9.51 20.66
CA ARG A 393 -12.26 10.21 20.32
C ARG A 393 -11.66 9.74 18.99
N PHE A 394 -12.48 9.60 17.94
CA PHE A 394 -11.96 9.39 16.58
C PHE A 394 -11.37 10.67 15.99
N TYR A 395 -11.80 11.82 16.51
CA TYR A 395 -11.25 13.14 16.23
C TYR A 395 -11.07 13.91 17.54
N GLU A 396 -10.16 14.88 17.55
CA GLU A 396 -9.97 15.76 18.69
C GLU A 396 -10.91 16.96 18.61
N VAL A 397 -11.52 17.35 19.73
CA VAL A 397 -12.37 18.55 19.79
C VAL A 397 -11.52 19.82 19.59
N SER A 398 -12.03 20.82 18.87
CA SER A 398 -11.33 22.09 18.68
C SER A 398 -11.37 22.93 19.95
N GLU A 399 -12.51 22.93 20.65
CA GLU A 399 -12.72 23.60 21.94
C GLU A 399 -13.61 22.77 22.83
N GLY A 400 -13.56 23.00 24.14
CA GLY A 400 -14.34 22.28 25.14
C GLY A 400 -13.72 20.95 25.56
N ALA A 401 -14.55 20.07 26.12
CA ALA A 401 -14.12 18.76 26.60
C ALA A 401 -15.26 17.74 26.54
N ILE A 402 -14.90 16.47 26.34
CA ILE A 402 -15.81 15.32 26.49
C ILE A 402 -15.27 14.48 27.66
N ARG A 403 -16.17 14.17 28.61
CA ARG A 403 -15.82 13.34 29.78
C ARG A 403 -16.69 12.10 29.80
N ILE A 404 -16.09 10.99 30.22
CA ILE A 404 -16.80 9.73 30.52
C ILE A 404 -16.54 9.39 31.97
N ASP A 405 -17.63 9.21 32.73
CA ASP A 405 -17.61 9.01 34.18
C ASP A 405 -16.79 10.07 34.94
N GLY A 406 -16.80 11.31 34.44
CA GLY A 406 -16.09 12.46 35.00
C GLY A 406 -14.62 12.60 34.57
N GLU A 407 -14.05 11.61 33.85
CA GLU A 407 -12.67 11.67 33.31
C GLU A 407 -12.67 12.19 31.88
N ASP A 408 -11.81 13.14 31.55
CA ASP A 408 -11.65 13.65 30.18
C ASP A 408 -11.13 12.54 29.25
N VAL A 409 -11.75 12.35 28.08
CA VAL A 409 -11.36 11.32 27.13
C VAL A 409 -9.91 11.43 26.67
N ARG A 410 -9.31 12.63 26.76
CA ARG A 410 -7.89 12.88 26.46
C ARG A 410 -6.94 12.28 27.50
N SER A 411 -7.42 12.09 28.74
CA SER A 411 -6.66 11.49 29.84
C SER A 411 -6.80 9.96 29.91
N LEU A 412 -7.62 9.36 29.05
CA LEU A 412 -7.85 7.92 28.96
C LEU A 412 -7.03 7.28 27.84
N THR A 413 -6.66 6.02 28.01
CA THR A 413 -6.09 5.25 26.89
C THR A 413 -7.17 4.96 25.84
N GLN A 414 -6.88 5.20 24.56
CA GLN A 414 -7.82 4.95 23.46
C GLN A 414 -8.35 3.50 23.49
N SER A 415 -7.48 2.54 23.76
CA SER A 415 -7.85 1.13 23.86
C SER A 415 -8.93 0.87 24.93
N SER A 416 -8.84 1.48 26.12
CA SER A 416 -9.84 1.32 27.18
C SER A 416 -11.14 2.05 26.85
N LEU A 417 -11.05 3.24 26.26
CA LEU A 417 -12.18 4.01 25.78
C LEU A 417 -12.96 3.23 24.70
N HIS A 418 -12.26 2.74 23.67
CA HIS A 418 -12.89 1.97 22.59
C HIS A 418 -13.48 0.64 23.09
N ARG A 419 -12.91 -0.01 24.11
CA ARG A 419 -13.54 -1.20 24.74
C ARG A 419 -14.87 -0.87 25.41
N ALA A 420 -14.98 0.28 26.05
CA ALA A 420 -16.19 0.71 26.76
C ALA A 420 -17.32 1.15 25.82
N ILE A 421 -17.03 1.51 24.57
CA ILE A 421 -17.99 2.04 23.61
C ILE A 421 -18.22 1.03 22.47
N GLY A 422 -19.47 0.72 22.18
CA GLY A 422 -19.91 -0.07 21.02
C GLY A 422 -20.56 0.82 19.97
N ILE A 423 -20.19 0.66 18.70
CA ILE A 423 -20.73 1.46 17.60
C ILE A 423 -21.36 0.53 16.58
N VAL A 424 -22.62 0.76 16.23
CA VAL A 424 -23.28 0.16 15.08
C VAL A 424 -23.43 1.24 14.02
N GLN A 425 -22.69 1.12 12.92
CA GLN A 425 -22.68 2.09 11.83
C GLN A 425 -23.81 1.79 10.84
N GLN A 426 -24.27 2.83 10.15
CA GLN A 426 -25.23 2.73 9.04
C GLN A 426 -24.71 1.80 7.94
N ASP A 427 -23.49 2.02 7.45
CA ASP A 427 -22.82 1.16 6.50
C ASP A 427 -21.99 0.10 7.23
N VAL A 428 -22.56 -1.08 7.39
CA VAL A 428 -21.91 -2.18 8.09
C VAL A 428 -20.75 -2.74 7.29
N PHE A 429 -19.55 -2.68 7.86
CA PHE A 429 -18.37 -3.32 7.31
C PHE A 429 -18.19 -4.74 7.88
N LEU A 430 -18.11 -5.74 6.99
CA LEU A 430 -17.74 -7.12 7.32
C LEU A 430 -16.41 -7.46 6.65
N PHE A 431 -15.53 -8.10 7.42
CA PHE A 431 -14.28 -8.62 6.89
C PHE A 431 -14.53 -9.81 5.95
N ALA A 432 -13.68 -9.98 4.94
CA ALA A 432 -13.70 -11.10 4.00
C ALA A 432 -13.26 -12.39 4.71
N ASP A 433 -14.14 -12.92 5.56
CA ASP A 433 -13.94 -14.09 6.41
C ASP A 433 -15.28 -14.82 6.63
N THR A 434 -15.35 -15.78 7.53
CA THR A 434 -16.58 -16.49 7.90
C THR A 434 -17.50 -15.61 8.77
N VAL A 435 -18.77 -16.01 8.88
CA VAL A 435 -19.72 -15.37 9.82
C VAL A 435 -19.19 -15.47 11.25
N ARG A 436 -18.63 -16.63 11.62
CA ARG A 436 -18.02 -16.90 12.94
C ARG A 436 -16.96 -15.87 13.28
N GLU A 437 -15.96 -15.71 12.43
CA GLU A 437 -14.84 -14.80 12.66
C GLU A 437 -15.30 -13.33 12.65
N ASN A 438 -16.29 -13.01 11.82
CA ASN A 438 -16.91 -11.69 11.85
C ASN A 438 -17.61 -11.37 13.18
N ILE A 439 -18.26 -12.33 13.82
CA ILE A 439 -18.86 -12.13 15.17
C ILE A 439 -17.73 -12.12 16.22
N ARG A 440 -16.77 -13.07 16.16
CA ARG A 440 -15.64 -13.17 17.10
C ARG A 440 -14.80 -11.89 17.13
N TYR A 441 -14.80 -11.09 16.07
CA TYR A 441 -14.10 -9.80 16.02
C TYR A 441 -14.49 -8.85 17.18
N GLY A 442 -15.70 -8.98 17.74
CA GLY A 442 -16.13 -8.24 18.92
C GLY A 442 -15.34 -8.57 20.19
N ARG A 443 -14.89 -9.83 20.33
CA ARG A 443 -14.01 -10.33 21.41
C ARG A 443 -13.26 -11.57 20.91
N PRO A 444 -11.95 -11.42 20.54
CA PRO A 444 -11.16 -12.48 19.91
C PRO A 444 -10.99 -13.77 20.72
N ASP A 445 -11.07 -13.70 22.05
CA ASP A 445 -10.96 -14.81 23.00
C ASP A 445 -12.29 -15.48 23.34
N ALA A 446 -13.39 -15.11 22.65
CA ALA A 446 -14.72 -15.67 22.89
C ALA A 446 -14.80 -17.14 22.47
N THR A 447 -15.55 -17.93 23.27
CA THR A 447 -15.85 -19.32 22.92
C THR A 447 -16.92 -19.42 21.83
N ASP A 448 -17.03 -20.57 21.19
CA ASP A 448 -18.04 -20.80 20.16
C ASP A 448 -19.47 -20.73 20.74
N GLU A 449 -19.68 -21.14 22.01
CA GLU A 449 -20.95 -21.02 22.70
C GLU A 449 -21.36 -19.57 22.89
N GLU A 450 -20.42 -18.69 23.26
CA GLU A 450 -20.65 -17.25 23.39
C GLU A 450 -20.98 -16.59 22.04
N ILE A 451 -20.34 -17.03 20.95
CA ILE A 451 -20.65 -16.58 19.59
C ILE A 451 -22.07 -16.98 19.19
N VAL A 452 -22.45 -18.22 19.46
CA VAL A 452 -23.81 -18.72 19.20
C VAL A 452 -24.86 -17.94 20.01
N GLU A 453 -24.57 -17.65 21.27
CA GLU A 453 -25.47 -16.87 22.12
C GLU A 453 -25.61 -15.43 21.64
N ALA A 454 -24.50 -14.78 21.23
CA ALA A 454 -24.54 -13.46 20.65
C ALA A 454 -25.34 -13.43 19.32
N ALA A 455 -25.23 -14.46 18.49
CA ALA A 455 -26.01 -14.60 17.27
C ALA A 455 -27.52 -14.77 17.53
N LYS A 456 -27.90 -15.51 18.57
CA LYS A 456 -29.31 -15.66 18.99
C LYS A 456 -29.90 -14.34 19.48
N ARG A 457 -29.19 -13.61 20.32
CA ARG A 457 -29.60 -12.30 20.83
C ARG A 457 -29.72 -11.26 19.72
N ALA A 458 -28.89 -11.38 18.68
CA ALA A 458 -28.95 -10.52 17.50
C ALA A 458 -29.98 -10.98 16.45
N GLU A 459 -30.82 -11.96 16.74
CA GLU A 459 -31.88 -12.49 15.86
C GLU A 459 -31.34 -12.96 14.48
N ILE A 460 -30.06 -13.46 14.42
CA ILE A 460 -29.42 -13.91 13.20
C ILE A 460 -29.14 -15.43 13.19
N TYR A 461 -29.27 -16.11 14.30
CA TYR A 461 -28.92 -17.53 14.45
C TYR A 461 -29.60 -18.44 13.42
N ASP A 462 -30.91 -18.31 13.23
CA ASP A 462 -31.69 -19.15 12.31
C ASP A 462 -31.26 -18.89 10.86
N ASP A 463 -31.00 -17.62 10.50
CA ASP A 463 -30.48 -17.27 9.17
C ASP A 463 -29.11 -17.92 8.93
N ILE A 464 -28.21 -17.90 9.95
CA ILE A 464 -26.89 -18.53 9.85
C ILE A 464 -27.04 -20.04 9.67
N MET A 465 -27.89 -20.69 10.44
CA MET A 465 -28.10 -22.14 10.37
C MET A 465 -28.75 -22.59 9.06
N ALA A 466 -29.47 -21.70 8.38
CA ALA A 466 -30.01 -21.92 7.04
C ALA A 466 -28.97 -21.76 5.92
N MET A 467 -27.78 -21.21 6.21
CA MET A 467 -26.70 -21.08 5.24
C MET A 467 -26.01 -22.44 5.00
N PRO A 468 -25.41 -22.67 3.79
CA PRO A 468 -24.81 -23.97 3.44
C PRO A 468 -23.74 -24.50 4.41
N HIS A 469 -23.01 -23.60 5.07
CA HIS A 469 -21.93 -23.93 6.01
C HIS A 469 -22.16 -23.35 7.41
N GLY A 470 -23.39 -22.90 7.74
CA GLY A 470 -23.71 -22.31 9.04
C GLY A 470 -22.76 -21.16 9.40
N PHE A 471 -22.20 -21.20 10.60
CA PHE A 471 -21.23 -20.18 11.07
C PHE A 471 -19.95 -20.11 10.25
N ASP A 472 -19.57 -21.18 9.54
CA ASP A 472 -18.35 -21.23 8.73
C ASP A 472 -18.61 -20.76 7.28
N THR A 473 -19.79 -20.19 7.01
CA THR A 473 -20.11 -19.57 5.73
C THR A 473 -19.27 -18.33 5.53
N TYR A 474 -18.52 -18.27 4.41
CA TYR A 474 -17.74 -17.11 3.98
C TYR A 474 -18.67 -15.99 3.50
N VAL A 475 -18.45 -14.76 3.98
CA VAL A 475 -19.36 -13.64 3.71
C VAL A 475 -18.98 -12.79 2.49
N GLY A 476 -17.81 -13.03 1.90
CA GLY A 476 -17.28 -12.23 0.78
C GLY A 476 -16.72 -10.87 1.21
N GLU A 477 -16.11 -10.15 0.26
CA GLU A 477 -15.62 -8.79 0.51
C GLU A 477 -16.76 -7.87 0.93
N ARG A 478 -16.59 -7.16 2.05
CA ARG A 478 -17.63 -6.27 2.64
C ARG A 478 -18.99 -6.98 2.84
N GLY A 479 -18.96 -8.30 2.99
CA GLY A 479 -20.18 -9.08 3.22
C GLY A 479 -21.11 -9.16 2.00
N THR A 480 -20.60 -9.10 0.77
CA THR A 480 -21.40 -9.09 -0.47
C THR A 480 -22.34 -10.30 -0.61
N MET A 481 -22.07 -11.39 0.09
CA MET A 481 -22.90 -12.60 0.08
C MET A 481 -24.09 -12.57 1.05
N LEU A 482 -24.18 -11.53 1.89
CA LEU A 482 -25.25 -11.35 2.86
C LEU A 482 -26.21 -10.24 2.45
N SER A 483 -27.50 -10.37 2.82
CA SER A 483 -28.45 -9.26 2.70
C SER A 483 -28.10 -8.12 3.66
N GLY A 484 -28.60 -6.91 3.40
CA GLY A 484 -28.38 -5.75 4.26
C GLY A 484 -28.77 -6.00 5.72
N GLY A 485 -29.94 -6.62 5.94
CA GLY A 485 -30.41 -6.97 7.27
C GLY A 485 -29.58 -8.06 7.97
N GLN A 486 -29.03 -9.02 7.21
CA GLN A 486 -28.11 -10.02 7.76
C GLN A 486 -26.79 -9.37 8.18
N LYS A 487 -26.20 -8.48 7.34
CA LYS A 487 -25.00 -7.72 7.71
C LYS A 487 -25.20 -6.94 9.01
N GLN A 488 -26.32 -6.24 9.12
CA GLN A 488 -26.63 -5.41 10.29
C GLN A 488 -26.74 -6.28 11.54
N ARG A 489 -27.45 -7.42 11.48
CA ARG A 489 -27.58 -8.33 12.63
C ARG A 489 -26.26 -9.02 12.99
N VAL A 490 -25.38 -9.33 12.04
CA VAL A 490 -24.02 -9.80 12.34
C VAL A 490 -23.21 -8.71 13.06
N SER A 491 -23.36 -7.44 12.67
CA SER A 491 -22.74 -6.32 13.38
C SER A 491 -23.29 -6.16 14.80
N ILE A 492 -24.59 -6.33 14.99
CA ILE A 492 -25.21 -6.32 16.33
C ILE A 492 -24.67 -7.47 17.18
N ALA A 493 -24.52 -8.68 16.61
CA ALA A 493 -23.91 -9.82 17.31
C ALA A 493 -22.48 -9.54 17.80
N ARG A 494 -21.66 -8.81 16.99
CA ARG A 494 -20.33 -8.32 17.44
C ARG A 494 -20.43 -7.48 18.70
N ILE A 495 -21.42 -6.59 18.78
CA ILE A 495 -21.58 -5.69 19.93
C ILE A 495 -22.12 -6.44 21.16
N PHE A 496 -23.02 -7.41 20.99
CA PHE A 496 -23.42 -8.29 22.09
C PHE A 496 -22.22 -9.02 22.69
N LEU A 497 -21.33 -9.54 21.83
CA LEU A 497 -20.13 -10.25 22.26
C LEU A 497 -19.13 -9.34 22.96
N LYS A 498 -18.96 -8.09 22.46
CA LYS A 498 -18.10 -7.05 23.03
C LYS A 498 -18.62 -6.57 24.39
N ASN A 499 -19.93 -6.49 24.57
CA ASN A 499 -20.66 -6.09 25.80
C ASN A 499 -20.20 -4.72 26.37
N PRO A 500 -20.28 -3.62 25.63
CA PRO A 500 -19.85 -2.30 26.06
C PRO A 500 -20.86 -1.65 27.00
N SER A 501 -20.44 -0.66 27.81
CA SER A 501 -21.32 0.15 28.69
C SER A 501 -22.02 1.28 27.94
N ILE A 502 -21.43 1.78 26.88
CA ILE A 502 -21.94 2.87 26.05
C ILE A 502 -22.19 2.34 24.62
N LEU A 503 -23.33 2.71 24.05
CA LEU A 503 -23.71 2.37 22.69
C LEU A 503 -23.93 3.62 21.85
N ILE A 504 -23.44 3.59 20.63
CA ILE A 504 -23.72 4.57 19.60
C ILE A 504 -24.34 3.82 18.41
N LEU A 505 -25.60 4.11 18.12
CA LEU A 505 -26.36 3.47 17.06
C LEU A 505 -26.65 4.49 15.96
N ASP A 506 -26.17 4.25 14.77
CA ASP A 506 -26.51 5.02 13.58
C ASP A 506 -27.57 4.24 12.78
N GLU A 507 -28.84 4.69 12.90
CA GLU A 507 -30.01 3.95 12.44
C GLU A 507 -30.36 4.31 11.00
N ALA A 508 -29.86 3.53 10.03
CA ALA A 508 -30.35 3.60 8.65
C ALA A 508 -30.80 2.22 8.16
N THR A 509 -32.10 2.03 8.24
CA THR A 509 -32.76 0.77 7.82
C THR A 509 -33.67 0.99 6.60
N SER A 510 -33.44 2.02 5.81
CA SER A 510 -34.32 2.51 4.73
C SER A 510 -34.55 1.57 3.54
N ALA A 511 -33.92 0.39 3.52
CA ALA A 511 -34.02 -0.58 2.41
C ALA A 511 -34.33 -2.02 2.84
N LEU A 512 -34.92 -2.21 4.04
CA LEU A 512 -35.19 -3.54 4.57
C LEU A 512 -36.69 -3.88 4.47
N ASP A 513 -36.97 -5.18 4.35
CA ASP A 513 -38.33 -5.68 4.48
C ASP A 513 -38.85 -5.59 5.92
N SER A 514 -40.18 -5.47 6.09
CA SER A 514 -40.80 -5.22 7.40
C SER A 514 -40.51 -6.31 8.46
N VAL A 515 -40.30 -7.58 8.05
CA VAL A 515 -40.00 -8.66 8.96
C VAL A 515 -38.57 -8.56 9.50
N THR A 516 -37.63 -8.32 8.63
CA THR A 516 -36.21 -8.09 9.00
C THR A 516 -36.08 -6.83 9.87
N GLU A 517 -36.86 -5.80 9.58
CA GLU A 517 -36.90 -4.57 10.35
C GLU A 517 -37.30 -4.82 11.80
N VAL A 518 -38.37 -5.59 12.04
CA VAL A 518 -38.83 -5.93 13.39
C VAL A 518 -37.76 -6.71 14.17
N LYS A 519 -37.08 -7.66 13.53
CA LYS A 519 -35.99 -8.41 14.16
C LYS A 519 -34.82 -7.50 14.55
N ILE A 520 -34.42 -6.57 13.69
CA ILE A 520 -33.35 -5.62 13.99
C ILE A 520 -33.74 -4.70 15.14
N GLN A 521 -34.99 -4.18 15.14
CA GLN A 521 -35.46 -3.33 16.22
C GLN A 521 -35.46 -4.07 17.55
N HIS A 522 -35.96 -5.31 17.59
CA HIS A 522 -35.92 -6.15 18.79
C HIS A 522 -34.50 -6.39 19.30
N ALA A 523 -33.55 -6.67 18.38
CA ALA A 523 -32.13 -6.81 18.72
C ALA A 523 -31.53 -5.52 19.27
N PHE A 524 -31.89 -4.34 18.72
CA PHE A 524 -31.48 -3.05 19.25
C PHE A 524 -32.06 -2.75 20.63
N ASP A 525 -33.34 -2.98 20.82
CA ASP A 525 -34.00 -2.77 22.12
C ASP A 525 -33.38 -3.66 23.21
N GLU A 526 -33.06 -4.92 22.90
CA GLU A 526 -32.33 -5.80 23.81
C GLU A 526 -30.91 -5.33 24.06
N LEU A 527 -30.21 -4.89 23.03
CA LEU A 527 -28.84 -4.39 23.12
C LEU A 527 -28.75 -3.12 23.98
N ALA A 528 -29.75 -2.22 23.91
CA ALA A 528 -29.80 -0.96 24.65
C ALA A 528 -30.07 -1.13 26.14
N ARG A 529 -30.73 -2.25 26.55
CA ARG A 529 -31.12 -2.46 27.96
C ARG A 529 -29.94 -2.38 28.92
N GLY A 530 -30.02 -1.45 29.87
CA GLY A 530 -29.05 -1.27 30.95
C GLY A 530 -27.73 -0.61 30.48
N ARG A 531 -27.70 -0.02 29.28
CA ARG A 531 -26.55 0.70 28.71
C ARG A 531 -26.92 2.13 28.36
N THR A 532 -25.95 3.02 28.48
CA THR A 532 -26.09 4.38 27.96
C THR A 532 -26.07 4.33 26.45
N THR A 533 -27.14 4.80 25.81
CA THR A 533 -27.34 4.63 24.36
C THR A 533 -27.59 5.96 23.67
N LEU A 534 -26.76 6.30 22.70
CA LEU A 534 -26.97 7.40 21.77
C LEU A 534 -27.48 6.81 20.46
N VAL A 535 -28.62 7.29 19.96
CA VAL A 535 -29.20 6.83 18.69
C VAL A 535 -29.35 8.00 17.74
N ILE A 536 -28.68 7.95 16.58
CA ILE A 536 -28.98 8.86 15.49
C ILE A 536 -30.26 8.34 14.83
N ALA A 537 -31.39 8.91 15.25
CA ALA A 537 -32.69 8.35 14.94
C ALA A 537 -33.25 8.95 13.64
N HIS A 538 -33.56 8.06 12.70
CA HIS A 538 -34.29 8.36 11.47
C HIS A 538 -35.72 7.80 11.50
N ARG A 539 -36.10 7.05 12.56
CA ARG A 539 -37.40 6.41 12.71
C ARG A 539 -38.19 6.97 13.87
N LEU A 540 -39.48 7.16 13.62
CA LEU A 540 -40.41 7.67 14.60
C LEU A 540 -40.56 6.76 15.83
N SER A 541 -40.49 5.41 15.65
CA SER A 541 -40.56 4.44 16.73
C SER A 541 -39.41 4.61 17.70
N THR A 542 -38.19 4.70 17.23
CA THR A 542 -36.97 4.87 18.04
C THR A 542 -36.94 6.24 18.72
N ILE A 543 -37.36 7.30 18.03
CA ILE A 543 -37.46 8.64 18.62
C ILE A 543 -38.44 8.64 19.79
N ARG A 544 -39.57 7.96 19.64
CA ARG A 544 -40.62 7.91 20.67
C ARG A 544 -40.24 7.08 21.92
N SER A 545 -39.41 6.05 21.72
CA SER A 545 -38.98 5.17 22.83
C SER A 545 -37.79 5.72 23.63
N ALA A 546 -37.14 6.79 23.16
CA ALA A 546 -36.02 7.44 23.82
C ALA A 546 -36.44 8.18 25.10
N ASP A 547 -35.61 8.10 26.14
CA ASP A 547 -35.84 8.83 27.41
C ASP A 547 -35.77 10.35 27.18
N ARG A 548 -34.87 10.79 26.26
CA ARG A 548 -34.71 12.16 25.90
C ARG A 548 -34.31 12.28 24.41
N ILE A 549 -34.72 13.37 23.81
CA ILE A 549 -34.44 13.72 22.42
C ILE A 549 -33.59 14.99 22.41
N LEU A 550 -32.57 15.01 21.57
CA LEU A 550 -31.70 16.13 21.30
C LEU A 550 -31.86 16.54 19.84
N VAL A 551 -32.31 17.76 19.59
CA VAL A 551 -32.42 18.30 18.24
C VAL A 551 -31.17 19.09 17.91
N VAL A 552 -30.40 18.62 16.91
CA VAL A 552 -29.18 19.27 16.46
C VAL A 552 -29.43 19.92 15.12
N GLU A 553 -29.24 21.25 15.07
CA GLU A 553 -29.42 22.06 13.88
C GLU A 553 -28.24 23.03 13.74
N ASN A 554 -27.66 23.12 12.54
CA ASN A 554 -26.54 24.02 12.25
C ASN A 554 -25.39 23.93 13.29
N GLY A 555 -25.08 22.70 13.71
CA GLY A 555 -24.01 22.44 14.67
C GLY A 555 -24.32 22.84 16.12
N ARG A 556 -25.56 23.17 16.46
CA ARG A 556 -25.97 23.55 17.82
C ARG A 556 -27.13 22.72 18.32
N ILE A 557 -27.30 22.67 19.64
CA ILE A 557 -28.48 22.08 20.25
C ILE A 557 -29.61 23.13 20.16
N ALA A 558 -30.60 22.87 19.29
CA ALA A 558 -31.77 23.70 19.15
C ALA A 558 -32.82 23.44 20.25
N GLU A 559 -33.11 22.16 20.51
CA GLU A 559 -34.10 21.72 21.47
C GLU A 559 -33.66 20.46 22.20
N GLN A 560 -34.12 20.27 23.44
CA GLN A 560 -33.96 19.00 24.18
C GLN A 560 -35.14 18.74 25.11
N GLY A 561 -35.60 17.51 25.18
CA GLY A 561 -36.70 17.12 26.03
C GLY A 561 -37.27 15.74 25.74
N SER A 562 -38.37 15.35 26.40
CA SER A 562 -39.12 14.17 26.02
C SER A 562 -39.97 14.41 24.78
N HIS A 563 -40.44 13.34 24.13
CA HIS A 563 -41.31 13.40 22.97
C HIS A 563 -42.53 14.33 23.18
N GLU A 564 -43.24 14.18 24.29
CA GLU A 564 -44.45 14.96 24.60
C GLU A 564 -44.10 16.44 24.81
N VAL A 565 -43.00 16.73 25.51
CA VAL A 565 -42.58 18.11 25.81
C VAL A 565 -42.23 18.84 24.51
N LEU A 566 -41.44 18.24 23.63
CA LEU A 566 -41.01 18.83 22.38
C LEU A 566 -42.17 19.01 21.38
N LEU A 567 -43.11 18.07 21.32
CA LEU A 567 -44.34 18.26 20.52
C LEU A 567 -45.17 19.42 21.01
N ALA A 568 -45.30 19.59 22.33
CA ALA A 568 -46.06 20.71 22.91
C ALA A 568 -45.42 22.08 22.68
N GLN A 569 -44.07 22.14 22.56
CA GLN A 569 -43.33 23.36 22.25
C GLN A 569 -43.55 23.84 20.82
N ASN A 570 -44.02 22.98 19.91
CA ASN A 570 -44.31 23.27 18.52
C ASN A 570 -43.13 23.92 17.75
N GLY A 571 -41.90 23.53 18.08
CA GLY A 571 -40.64 23.97 17.49
C GLY A 571 -40.16 23.09 16.33
N GLU A 572 -38.82 23.04 16.13
CA GLU A 572 -38.16 22.25 15.08
C GLU A 572 -38.49 20.76 15.17
N TYR A 573 -38.49 20.18 16.36
CA TYR A 573 -38.87 18.79 16.56
C TYR A 573 -40.29 18.51 16.07
N ALA A 574 -41.25 19.36 16.42
CA ALA A 574 -42.63 19.17 16.02
C ALA A 574 -42.81 19.33 14.48
N SER A 575 -42.00 20.17 13.85
CA SER A 575 -41.95 20.33 12.39
C SER A 575 -41.40 19.05 11.72
N LEU A 576 -40.27 18.54 12.18
CA LEU A 576 -39.68 17.28 11.71
C LEU A 576 -40.63 16.09 11.87
N TRP A 577 -41.29 16.01 13.03
CA TRP A 577 -42.29 14.98 13.34
C TRP A 577 -43.47 14.99 12.39
N ARG A 578 -44.06 16.19 12.10
CA ARG A 578 -45.17 16.33 11.16
C ARG A 578 -44.79 15.95 9.75
N THR A 579 -43.64 16.41 9.29
CA THR A 579 -43.11 16.09 7.96
C THR A 579 -42.94 14.59 7.75
N GLN A 580 -42.41 13.89 8.76
CA GLN A 580 -42.22 12.42 8.69
C GLN A 580 -43.55 11.64 8.76
N ASN A 581 -44.59 12.18 9.41
CA ASN A 581 -45.92 11.56 9.48
C ASN A 581 -46.86 11.95 8.29
N GLY A 582 -46.38 12.72 7.33
CA GLY A 582 -47.21 13.16 6.20
C GLY A 582 -48.33 14.10 6.60
N MET A 583 -48.18 14.82 7.72
CA MET A 583 -49.14 15.76 8.30
C MET A 583 -48.74 17.22 7.98
N ALA A 584 -47.90 17.42 6.99
CA ALA A 584 -47.43 18.77 6.58
C ALA A 584 -48.47 19.49 5.70
#